data_2cf109e31d1aa6153b1aa4283f5351ec
#
_entry.id   2cf109e31d1aa6153b1aa4283f5351ec
#
_cell.length_a   1.000
_cell.length_b   1.000
_cell.length_c   1.000
_cell.angle_alpha   90.00
_cell.angle_beta   90.00
_cell.angle_gamma   90.00
#
_symmetry.space_group_name_H-M   'P 1'
#
loop_
_entity.id
_entity.type
_entity.pdbx_description
1 polymer ?
#
loop_
_entity_poly.entity_id
_entity_poly.type
_entity_poly.pdbx_seq_one_letter_code
_entity_poly.pdbx_strand_id
1 'polypeptide(L)'
;MKGVIPAPGPLRPLALATLISRVGNGLLMTISVLYFNRVVGLSIAQIGLGLTIAGLFGLLSAVPLGHLADRRGPRTLFVILSIVEAGLSLFYLLVDAFWQFLAVAIVLTIIDRGAGAVRAALIGAVTKDGAGRVAARAYLRAITNIGIMAGAGIGAMALHFDSAPVYRAMFAANAVLTIAAALIILAVPRVAPIPKSDDGPVWVALRDRGYLAVAALNAGMSIHYAVLDVAIPLWVVDHTDAPSWTIALLLVINTVVVSLFQVRSSRGISDPASAARASRIAGLLLMASMVLFASASSGGLKTAVALLAIGAFVQVLGELLQSSGSFLLGYDLAPDHAQGQYQGVWGTSMSISTMLAPTVLALLPLGLGVLGWWILGAWFALIGVLFVPVVRWAAARRPSAVPVTA
;
A
#
# COMPACT_ATOMS: atom_id res chain seq x y z
N MET A 1 -18.66 -10.03 17.64
CA MET A 1 -17.25 -10.44 17.42
C MET A 1 -17.07 -11.72 16.58
N LYS A 2 -18.12 -12.25 15.95
CA LYS A 2 -18.01 -13.33 14.95
C LYS A 2 -17.58 -12.71 13.61
N GLY A 3 -16.29 -12.73 13.25
CA GLY A 3 -15.79 -12.22 11.97
C GLY A 3 -14.41 -11.57 11.97
N VAL A 4 -13.76 -11.43 13.14
CA VAL A 4 -12.40 -10.85 13.23
C VAL A 4 -11.31 -11.89 12.92
N ILE A 5 -11.60 -13.18 13.13
CA ILE A 5 -10.68 -14.28 12.80
C ILE A 5 -11.25 -15.01 11.57
N PRO A 6 -10.48 -15.20 10.49
CA PRO A 6 -10.95 -15.94 9.33
C PRO A 6 -11.32 -17.37 9.71
N ALA A 7 -12.28 -17.94 8.98
CA ALA A 7 -12.59 -19.37 9.07
C ALA A 7 -11.30 -20.21 8.89
N PRO A 8 -11.24 -21.44 9.45
CA PRO A 8 -10.12 -22.35 9.20
C PRO A 8 -9.84 -22.49 7.71
N GLY A 9 -8.59 -22.23 7.29
CA GLY A 9 -8.23 -22.25 5.88
C GLY A 9 -6.90 -21.54 5.61
N PRO A 10 -6.47 -21.43 4.34
CA PRO A 10 -5.17 -20.89 3.96
C PRO A 10 -4.98 -19.40 4.34
N LEU A 11 -6.08 -18.68 4.60
CA LEU A 11 -6.02 -17.28 4.99
C LEU A 11 -5.49 -17.08 6.43
N ARG A 12 -5.68 -18.05 7.33
CA ARG A 12 -5.17 -17.94 8.72
C ARG A 12 -3.65 -17.84 8.82
N PRO A 13 -2.86 -18.77 8.27
CA PRO A 13 -1.40 -18.65 8.32
C PRO A 13 -0.91 -17.42 7.58
N LEU A 14 -1.56 -17.02 6.48
CA LEU A 14 -1.23 -15.80 5.76
C LEU A 14 -1.48 -14.54 6.60
N ALA A 15 -2.58 -14.51 7.36
CA ALA A 15 -2.92 -13.41 8.26
C ALA A 15 -1.92 -13.30 9.43
N LEU A 16 -1.58 -14.44 10.06
CA LEU A 16 -0.61 -14.49 11.15
C LEU A 16 0.80 -14.06 10.68
N ALA A 17 1.24 -14.58 9.54
CA ALA A 17 2.51 -14.17 8.94
C ALA A 17 2.53 -12.67 8.62
N THR A 18 1.42 -12.15 8.08
CA THR A 18 1.28 -10.70 7.82
C THR A 18 1.38 -9.90 9.11
N LEU A 19 0.67 -10.29 10.17
CA LEU A 19 0.72 -9.59 11.45
C LEU A 19 2.17 -9.51 11.96
N ILE A 20 2.84 -10.66 12.06
CA ILE A 20 4.20 -10.78 12.60
C ILE A 20 5.20 -9.94 11.77
N SER A 21 5.17 -10.06 10.45
CA SER A 21 6.09 -9.27 9.60
C SER A 21 5.80 -7.77 9.69
N ARG A 22 4.53 -7.36 9.85
CA ARG A 22 4.17 -5.95 9.95
C ARG A 22 4.51 -5.34 11.30
N VAL A 23 4.57 -6.12 12.37
CA VAL A 23 5.16 -5.67 13.64
C VAL A 23 6.65 -5.33 13.43
N GLY A 24 7.41 -6.19 12.77
CA GLY A 24 8.81 -5.91 12.42
C GLY A 24 8.96 -4.64 11.58
N ASN A 25 8.13 -4.46 10.54
CA ASN A 25 8.16 -3.25 9.72
C ASN A 25 7.85 -2.00 10.53
N GLY A 26 6.85 -2.04 11.41
CA GLY A 26 6.50 -0.91 12.28
C GLY A 26 7.66 -0.51 13.21
N LEU A 27 8.38 -1.50 13.75
CA LEU A 27 9.63 -1.26 14.51
C LEU A 27 10.62 -0.45 13.68
N LEU A 28 10.98 -0.95 12.48
CA LEU A 28 11.99 -0.30 11.64
C LEU A 28 11.54 1.06 11.13
N MET A 29 10.28 1.25 10.76
CA MET A 29 9.75 2.55 10.33
C MET A 29 9.99 3.63 11.39
N THR A 30 9.90 3.27 12.66
CA THR A 30 10.06 4.23 13.77
C THR A 30 11.52 4.58 14.03
N ILE A 31 12.44 3.61 13.89
CA ILE A 31 13.82 3.79 14.38
C ILE A 31 14.86 3.98 13.28
N SER A 32 14.58 3.56 12.03
CA SER A 32 15.62 3.45 10.99
C SER A 32 16.29 4.79 10.66
N VAL A 33 15.52 5.86 10.52
CA VAL A 33 16.07 7.19 10.20
C VAL A 33 16.98 7.66 11.34
N LEU A 34 16.59 7.44 12.59
CA LEU A 34 17.39 7.82 13.77
C LEU A 34 18.65 6.96 13.88
N TYR A 35 18.56 5.66 13.61
CA TYR A 35 19.72 4.78 13.56
C TYR A 35 20.76 5.27 12.55
N PHE A 36 20.33 5.51 11.30
CA PHE A 36 21.26 5.98 10.26
C PHE A 36 21.83 7.36 10.54
N ASN A 37 21.05 8.25 11.17
CA ASN A 37 21.52 9.58 11.50
C ASN A 37 22.44 9.57 12.74
N ARG A 38 22.02 8.93 13.85
CA ARG A 38 22.71 9.03 15.14
C ARG A 38 23.83 8.01 15.35
N VAL A 39 23.68 6.80 14.77
CA VAL A 39 24.64 5.70 14.96
C VAL A 39 25.59 5.61 13.78
N VAL A 40 25.08 5.71 12.56
CA VAL A 40 25.91 5.64 11.34
C VAL A 40 26.48 7.00 10.96
N GLY A 41 25.86 8.11 11.41
CA GLY A 41 26.33 9.48 11.15
C GLY A 41 25.92 10.04 9.78
N LEU A 42 24.96 9.45 9.09
CA LEU A 42 24.47 9.96 7.82
C LEU A 42 23.60 11.21 8.02
N SER A 43 23.74 12.20 7.15
CA SER A 43 22.83 13.35 7.15
C SER A 43 21.42 12.95 6.71
N ILE A 44 20.41 13.68 7.16
CA ILE A 44 19.00 13.45 6.77
C ILE A 44 18.85 13.54 5.24
N ALA A 45 19.59 14.45 4.59
CA ALA A 45 19.62 14.59 3.14
C ALA A 45 20.18 13.33 2.44
N GLN A 46 21.26 12.74 2.96
CA GLN A 46 21.81 11.48 2.45
C GLN A 46 20.82 10.32 2.63
N ILE A 47 20.19 10.20 3.79
CA ILE A 47 19.17 9.16 4.04
C ILE A 47 18.02 9.33 3.05
N GLY A 48 17.48 10.54 2.90
CA GLY A 48 16.40 10.83 1.96
C GLY A 48 16.76 10.54 0.51
N LEU A 49 17.95 10.96 0.08
CA LEU A 49 18.46 10.70 -1.27
C LEU A 49 18.61 9.20 -1.53
N GLY A 50 19.20 8.48 -0.59
CA GLY A 50 19.41 7.02 -0.70
C GLY A 50 18.10 6.25 -0.80
N LEU A 51 17.10 6.59 0.03
CA LEU A 51 15.76 5.98 -0.03
C LEU A 51 15.03 6.33 -1.33
N THR A 52 15.19 7.55 -1.85
CA THR A 52 14.62 7.95 -3.14
C THR A 52 15.22 7.14 -4.29
N ILE A 53 16.54 7.03 -4.35
CA ILE A 53 17.23 6.23 -5.37
C ILE A 53 16.81 4.75 -5.25
N ALA A 54 16.81 4.19 -4.05
CA ALA A 54 16.36 2.82 -3.81
C ALA A 54 14.90 2.60 -4.26
N GLY A 55 14.02 3.58 -4.03
CA GLY A 55 12.63 3.56 -4.48
C GLY A 55 12.50 3.46 -6.00
N LEU A 56 13.33 4.18 -6.77
CA LEU A 56 13.37 4.11 -8.24
C LEU A 56 13.73 2.70 -8.74
N PHE A 57 14.76 2.07 -8.14
CA PHE A 57 15.10 0.68 -8.47
C PHE A 57 14.01 -0.31 -8.07
N GLY A 58 13.34 -0.07 -6.94
CA GLY A 58 12.20 -0.87 -6.48
C GLY A 58 11.03 -0.88 -7.47
N LEU A 59 10.77 0.22 -8.19
CA LEU A 59 9.72 0.28 -9.22
C LEU A 59 9.92 -0.77 -10.32
N LEU A 60 11.16 -1.05 -10.68
CA LEU A 60 11.50 -1.97 -11.77
C LEU A 60 11.41 -3.43 -11.35
N SER A 61 11.35 -3.75 -10.06
CA SER A 61 11.45 -5.12 -9.53
C SER A 61 10.12 -5.87 -9.47
N ALA A 62 9.00 -5.16 -9.28
CA ALA A 62 7.72 -5.79 -8.98
C ALA A 62 7.20 -6.69 -10.11
N VAL A 63 7.34 -6.27 -11.37
CA VAL A 63 6.87 -7.05 -12.53
C VAL A 63 7.76 -8.27 -12.79
N PRO A 64 9.12 -8.17 -12.83
CA PRO A 64 9.99 -9.35 -12.98
C PRO A 64 9.81 -10.39 -11.88
N LEU A 65 9.73 -9.96 -10.61
CA LEU A 65 9.55 -10.89 -9.50
C LEU A 65 8.13 -11.47 -9.45
N GLY A 66 7.12 -10.71 -9.87
CA GLY A 66 5.77 -11.21 -10.10
C GLY A 66 5.72 -12.29 -11.18
N HIS A 67 6.42 -12.09 -12.31
CA HIS A 67 6.55 -13.10 -13.37
C HIS A 67 7.29 -14.36 -12.87
N LEU A 68 8.32 -14.19 -12.05
CA LEU A 68 9.02 -15.31 -11.44
C LEU A 68 8.11 -16.11 -10.50
N ALA A 69 7.18 -15.41 -9.79
CA ALA A 69 6.19 -16.07 -8.94
C ALA A 69 5.23 -16.98 -9.75
N ASP A 70 4.78 -16.50 -10.91
CA ASP A 70 3.93 -17.30 -11.79
C ASP A 70 4.65 -18.59 -12.24
N ARG A 71 5.97 -18.53 -12.47
CA ARG A 71 6.77 -19.66 -12.96
C ARG A 71 7.26 -20.63 -11.90
N ARG A 72 7.60 -20.14 -10.69
CA ARG A 72 8.17 -20.97 -9.62
C ARG A 72 7.21 -21.27 -8.48
N GLY A 73 6.02 -20.72 -8.55
CA GLY A 73 5.00 -20.78 -7.52
C GLY A 73 5.17 -19.68 -6.46
N PRO A 74 4.10 -18.90 -6.21
CA PRO A 74 4.19 -17.69 -5.39
C PRO A 74 4.55 -17.97 -3.93
N ARG A 75 4.13 -19.12 -3.36
CA ARG A 75 4.46 -19.50 -1.98
C ARG A 75 5.96 -19.66 -1.77
N THR A 76 6.61 -20.47 -2.59
CA THR A 76 8.04 -20.78 -2.45
C THR A 76 8.88 -19.53 -2.66
N LEU A 77 8.55 -18.74 -3.68
CA LEU A 77 9.29 -17.52 -3.96
C LEU A 77 9.12 -16.49 -2.84
N PHE A 78 7.90 -16.34 -2.29
CA PHE A 78 7.67 -15.42 -1.17
C PHE A 78 8.52 -15.78 0.05
N VAL A 79 8.59 -17.07 0.42
CA VAL A 79 9.42 -17.54 1.53
C VAL A 79 10.91 -17.23 1.28
N ILE A 80 11.42 -17.53 0.08
CA ILE A 80 12.81 -17.24 -0.28
C ILE A 80 13.11 -15.75 -0.17
N LEU A 81 12.26 -14.90 -0.76
CA LEU A 81 12.45 -13.44 -0.73
C LEU A 81 12.41 -12.91 0.71
N SER A 82 11.49 -13.40 1.54
CA SER A 82 11.40 -12.97 2.95
C SER A 82 12.63 -13.39 3.77
N ILE A 83 13.19 -14.58 3.54
CA ILE A 83 14.42 -15.00 4.22
C ILE A 83 15.62 -14.14 3.76
N VAL A 84 15.72 -13.89 2.46
CA VAL A 84 16.75 -13.01 1.90
C VAL A 84 16.62 -11.58 2.42
N GLU A 85 15.38 -11.05 2.49
CA GLU A 85 15.08 -9.73 3.07
C GLU A 85 15.54 -9.64 4.53
N ALA A 86 15.22 -10.65 5.34
CA ALA A 86 15.63 -10.71 6.73
C ALA A 86 17.16 -10.71 6.88
N GLY A 87 17.86 -11.54 6.09
CA GLY A 87 19.33 -11.57 6.07
C GLY A 87 19.94 -10.24 5.64
N LEU A 88 19.45 -9.68 4.55
CA LEU A 88 19.92 -8.40 4.02
C LEU A 88 19.65 -7.23 4.97
N SER A 89 18.53 -7.24 5.72
CA SER A 89 18.25 -6.19 6.70
C SER A 89 19.30 -6.11 7.80
N LEU A 90 19.98 -7.23 8.14
CA LEU A 90 21.08 -7.25 9.09
C LEU A 90 22.35 -6.59 8.54
N PHE A 91 22.52 -6.49 7.21
CA PHE A 91 23.66 -5.76 6.64
C PHE A 91 23.62 -4.27 6.95
N TYR A 92 22.45 -3.72 7.27
CA TYR A 92 22.37 -2.34 7.78
C TYR A 92 23.18 -2.13 9.08
N LEU A 93 23.42 -3.18 9.86
CA LEU A 93 24.24 -3.13 11.07
C LEU A 93 25.75 -2.98 10.79
N LEU A 94 26.17 -3.27 9.55
CA LEU A 94 27.56 -3.19 9.08
C LEU A 94 27.81 -1.90 8.27
N VAL A 95 26.79 -1.07 8.10
CA VAL A 95 26.90 0.17 7.33
C VAL A 95 27.60 1.24 8.17
N ASP A 96 28.65 1.82 7.61
CA ASP A 96 29.40 2.95 8.16
C ASP A 96 29.58 4.13 7.19
N ALA A 97 29.13 3.95 5.92
CA ALA A 97 29.23 4.97 4.88
C ALA A 97 27.95 5.05 4.01
N PHE A 98 27.73 6.22 3.40
CA PHE A 98 26.57 6.46 2.53
C PHE A 98 26.44 5.44 1.38
N TRP A 99 27.54 5.06 0.73
CA TRP A 99 27.47 4.14 -0.41
C TRP A 99 27.09 2.72 -0.01
N GLN A 100 27.50 2.27 1.18
CA GLN A 100 27.07 0.99 1.74
C GLN A 100 25.57 1.04 2.09
N PHE A 101 25.12 2.12 2.72
CA PHE A 101 23.69 2.36 2.97
C PHE A 101 22.89 2.32 1.68
N LEU A 102 23.33 3.04 0.66
CA LEU A 102 22.65 3.08 -0.65
C LEU A 102 22.56 1.71 -1.30
N ALA A 103 23.67 0.95 -1.31
CA ALA A 103 23.70 -0.40 -1.89
C ALA A 103 22.71 -1.34 -1.19
N VAL A 104 22.73 -1.37 0.14
CA VAL A 104 21.80 -2.20 0.93
C VAL A 104 20.36 -1.74 0.74
N ALA A 105 20.10 -0.43 0.75
CA ALA A 105 18.77 0.13 0.55
C ALA A 105 18.19 -0.22 -0.82
N ILE A 106 18.98 -0.16 -1.89
CA ILE A 106 18.56 -0.54 -3.25
C ILE A 106 18.14 -2.02 -3.27
N VAL A 107 18.99 -2.92 -2.81
CA VAL A 107 18.73 -4.36 -2.86
C VAL A 107 17.53 -4.73 -2.00
N LEU A 108 17.44 -4.20 -0.79
CA LEU A 108 16.28 -4.42 0.09
C LEU A 108 14.97 -3.91 -0.51
N THR A 109 14.99 -2.72 -1.11
CA THR A 109 13.78 -2.15 -1.73
C THR A 109 13.33 -2.96 -2.94
N ILE A 110 14.27 -3.46 -3.76
CA ILE A 110 14.00 -4.40 -4.85
C ILE A 110 13.27 -5.64 -4.33
N ILE A 111 13.79 -6.24 -3.25
CA ILE A 111 13.23 -7.47 -2.67
C ILE A 111 11.88 -7.21 -2.02
N ASP A 112 11.72 -6.15 -1.21
CA ASP A 112 10.45 -5.80 -0.55
C ASP A 112 9.34 -5.56 -1.56
N ARG A 113 9.60 -4.74 -2.60
CA ARG A 113 8.60 -4.45 -3.64
C ARG A 113 8.22 -5.70 -4.44
N GLY A 114 9.23 -6.51 -4.79
CA GLY A 114 8.99 -7.79 -5.44
C GLY A 114 8.23 -8.77 -4.56
N ALA A 115 8.61 -8.92 -3.29
CA ALA A 115 7.89 -9.74 -2.33
C ALA A 115 6.42 -9.29 -2.15
N GLY A 116 6.17 -7.97 -2.25
CA GLY A 116 4.82 -7.41 -2.28
C GLY A 116 3.97 -7.95 -3.43
N ALA A 117 4.51 -7.97 -4.66
CA ALA A 117 3.85 -8.53 -5.85
C ALA A 117 3.62 -10.04 -5.71
N VAL A 118 4.63 -10.78 -5.24
CA VAL A 118 4.56 -12.23 -5.01
C VAL A 118 3.51 -12.58 -3.94
N ARG A 119 3.44 -11.81 -2.87
CA ARG A 119 2.42 -11.94 -1.83
C ARG A 119 1.02 -11.70 -2.39
N ALA A 120 0.86 -10.69 -3.24
CA ALA A 120 -0.42 -10.41 -3.89
C ALA A 120 -0.83 -11.58 -4.79
N ALA A 121 0.08 -12.14 -5.59
CA ALA A 121 -0.16 -13.33 -6.39
C ALA A 121 -0.55 -14.55 -5.52
N LEU A 122 0.11 -14.73 -4.36
CA LEU A 122 -0.23 -15.79 -3.41
C LEU A 122 -1.65 -15.63 -2.86
N ILE A 123 -2.06 -14.41 -2.50
CA ILE A 123 -3.43 -14.12 -2.06
C ILE A 123 -4.42 -14.48 -3.16
N GLY A 124 -4.16 -14.04 -4.39
CA GLY A 124 -4.98 -14.36 -5.55
C GLY A 124 -5.16 -15.86 -5.78
N ALA A 125 -4.08 -16.62 -5.61
CA ALA A 125 -4.05 -18.06 -5.83
C ALA A 125 -4.78 -18.89 -4.74
N VAL A 126 -4.80 -18.42 -3.49
CA VAL A 126 -5.46 -19.13 -2.38
C VAL A 126 -6.93 -18.72 -2.17
N THR A 127 -7.40 -17.72 -2.90
CA THR A 127 -8.81 -17.26 -2.85
C THR A 127 -9.53 -17.64 -4.15
N LYS A 128 -10.71 -18.27 -4.04
CA LYS A 128 -11.38 -18.92 -5.16
C LYS A 128 -12.18 -17.98 -6.08
N ASP A 129 -12.68 -16.87 -5.55
CA ASP A 129 -13.56 -15.93 -6.26
C ASP A 129 -13.17 -14.47 -6.06
N GLY A 130 -13.71 -13.56 -6.88
CA GLY A 130 -13.43 -12.14 -6.81
C GLY A 130 -13.84 -11.52 -5.48
N ALA A 131 -15.00 -11.85 -4.96
CA ALA A 131 -15.50 -11.34 -3.67
C ALA A 131 -14.64 -11.85 -2.50
N GLY A 132 -14.22 -13.12 -2.53
CA GLY A 132 -13.30 -13.70 -1.57
C GLY A 132 -11.92 -13.04 -1.60
N ARG A 133 -11.40 -12.72 -2.81
CA ARG A 133 -10.13 -11.97 -2.98
C ARG A 133 -10.20 -10.58 -2.36
N VAL A 134 -11.29 -9.85 -2.60
CA VAL A 134 -11.50 -8.51 -2.02
C VAL A 134 -11.59 -8.57 -0.50
N ALA A 135 -12.38 -9.50 0.04
CA ALA A 135 -12.53 -9.69 1.49
C ALA A 135 -11.21 -10.09 2.15
N ALA A 136 -10.44 -11.02 1.56
CA ALA A 136 -9.14 -11.42 2.05
C ALA A 136 -8.15 -10.23 2.06
N ARG A 137 -8.14 -9.43 0.99
CA ARG A 137 -7.27 -8.25 0.88
C ARG A 137 -7.63 -7.18 1.90
N ALA A 138 -8.93 -6.90 2.07
CA ALA A 138 -9.42 -5.95 3.07
C ALA A 138 -9.06 -6.39 4.50
N TYR A 139 -9.22 -7.67 4.80
CA TYR A 139 -8.84 -8.26 6.08
C TYR A 139 -7.33 -8.16 6.33
N LEU A 140 -6.50 -8.54 5.36
CA LEU A 140 -5.04 -8.45 5.47
C LEU A 140 -4.55 -7.00 5.59
N ARG A 141 -5.27 -6.03 4.99
CA ARG A 141 -4.97 -4.61 5.19
C ARG A 141 -5.22 -4.17 6.63
N ALA A 142 -6.34 -4.57 7.23
CA ALA A 142 -6.62 -4.26 8.63
C ALA A 142 -5.54 -4.85 9.57
N ILE A 143 -5.14 -6.11 9.32
CA ILE A 143 -4.05 -6.76 10.06
C ILE A 143 -2.71 -6.03 9.84
N THR A 144 -2.42 -5.58 8.64
CA THR A 144 -1.22 -4.79 8.33
C THR A 144 -1.17 -3.53 9.19
N ASN A 145 -2.26 -2.78 9.26
CA ASN A 145 -2.33 -1.55 10.06
C ASN A 145 -2.14 -1.84 11.56
N ILE A 146 -2.79 -2.88 12.08
CA ILE A 146 -2.63 -3.32 13.48
C ILE A 146 -1.17 -3.71 13.76
N GLY A 147 -0.54 -4.47 12.86
CA GLY A 147 0.84 -4.90 13.02
C GLY A 147 1.82 -3.73 13.01
N ILE A 148 1.69 -2.80 12.05
CA ILE A 148 2.52 -1.60 11.98
C ILE A 148 2.36 -0.75 13.24
N MET A 149 1.14 -0.52 13.68
CA MET A 149 0.85 0.25 14.89
C MET A 149 1.47 -0.37 16.14
N ALA A 150 1.34 -1.67 16.32
CA ALA A 150 1.95 -2.40 17.44
C ALA A 150 3.48 -2.30 17.38
N GLY A 151 4.08 -2.51 16.20
CA GLY A 151 5.52 -2.40 15.99
C GLY A 151 6.04 -0.99 16.22
N ALA A 152 5.33 0.04 15.72
CA ALA A 152 5.68 1.44 15.93
C ALA A 152 5.59 1.81 17.41
N GLY A 153 4.61 1.30 18.16
CA GLY A 153 4.51 1.47 19.61
C GLY A 153 5.72 0.90 20.35
N ILE A 154 6.16 -0.32 20.00
CA ILE A 154 7.37 -0.94 20.57
C ILE A 154 8.61 -0.12 20.18
N GLY A 155 8.70 0.33 18.91
CA GLY A 155 9.78 1.19 18.43
C GLY A 155 9.84 2.51 19.21
N ALA A 156 8.69 3.14 19.45
CA ALA A 156 8.63 4.38 20.26
C ALA A 156 9.11 4.15 21.70
N MET A 157 8.78 3.02 22.32
CA MET A 157 9.33 2.66 23.63
C MET A 157 10.85 2.47 23.59
N ALA A 158 11.37 1.87 22.52
CA ALA A 158 12.81 1.71 22.32
C ALA A 158 13.55 3.03 22.18
N LEU A 159 12.92 4.06 21.61
CA LEU A 159 13.48 5.41 21.50
C LEU A 159 13.74 6.08 22.86
N HIS A 160 13.06 5.67 23.91
CA HIS A 160 13.31 6.16 25.26
C HIS A 160 14.76 5.86 25.72
N PHE A 161 15.33 4.75 25.27
CA PHE A 161 16.70 4.37 25.60
C PHE A 161 17.75 4.98 24.67
N ASP A 162 17.39 5.43 23.49
CA ASP A 162 18.19 6.16 22.48
C ASP A 162 19.67 5.71 22.42
N SER A 163 19.90 4.42 22.24
CA SER A 163 21.23 3.83 22.24
C SER A 163 21.47 2.88 21.08
N ALA A 164 22.73 2.82 20.59
CA ALA A 164 23.12 1.95 19.48
C ALA A 164 22.81 0.46 19.70
N PRO A 165 23.00 -0.13 20.91
CA PRO A 165 22.61 -1.51 21.17
C PRO A 165 21.11 -1.75 21.00
N VAL A 166 20.26 -0.82 21.46
CA VAL A 166 18.81 -0.95 21.33
C VAL A 166 18.40 -0.87 19.89
N TYR A 167 18.92 0.08 19.11
CA TYR A 167 18.64 0.16 17.68
C TYR A 167 19.04 -1.13 16.94
N ARG A 168 20.25 -1.66 17.24
CA ARG A 168 20.72 -2.93 16.65
C ARG A 168 19.82 -4.11 17.02
N ALA A 169 19.36 -4.18 18.27
CA ALA A 169 18.42 -5.20 18.72
C ALA A 169 17.08 -5.12 17.95
N MET A 170 16.59 -3.93 17.60
CA MET A 170 15.37 -3.76 16.81
C MET A 170 15.54 -4.28 15.36
N PHE A 171 16.69 -4.06 14.72
CA PHE A 171 16.99 -4.66 13.42
C PHE A 171 17.04 -6.20 13.50
N ALA A 172 17.68 -6.74 14.53
CA ALA A 172 17.71 -8.19 14.77
C ALA A 172 16.30 -8.75 15.03
N ALA A 173 15.50 -8.06 15.85
CA ALA A 173 14.11 -8.44 16.12
C ALA A 173 13.27 -8.46 14.83
N ASN A 174 13.40 -7.44 13.96
CA ASN A 174 12.72 -7.43 12.67
C ASN A 174 13.13 -8.62 11.79
N ALA A 175 14.42 -8.96 11.73
CA ALA A 175 14.90 -10.12 10.96
C ALA A 175 14.29 -11.42 11.49
N VAL A 176 14.27 -11.62 12.82
CA VAL A 176 13.65 -12.80 13.45
C VAL A 176 12.16 -12.86 13.16
N LEU A 177 11.42 -11.74 13.28
CA LEU A 177 10.00 -11.69 12.98
C LEU A 177 9.71 -11.99 11.50
N THR A 178 10.54 -11.48 10.57
CA THR A 178 10.42 -11.74 9.14
C THR A 178 10.67 -13.22 8.81
N ILE A 179 11.69 -13.85 9.42
CA ILE A 179 11.94 -15.30 9.29
C ILE A 179 10.77 -16.11 9.87
N ALA A 180 10.29 -15.77 11.06
CA ALA A 180 9.14 -16.43 11.66
C ALA A 180 7.90 -16.36 10.76
N ALA A 181 7.62 -15.19 10.20
CA ALA A 181 6.54 -15.00 9.23
C ALA A 181 6.75 -15.87 7.97
N ALA A 182 7.96 -15.95 7.43
CA ALA A 182 8.29 -16.79 6.28
C ALA A 182 8.03 -18.27 6.57
N LEU A 183 8.42 -18.75 7.76
CA LEU A 183 8.17 -20.13 8.18
C LEU A 183 6.67 -20.44 8.33
N ILE A 184 5.88 -19.50 8.85
CA ILE A 184 4.43 -19.65 8.97
C ILE A 184 3.78 -19.78 7.58
N ILE A 185 4.30 -19.08 6.56
CA ILE A 185 3.80 -19.19 5.18
C ILE A 185 3.98 -20.62 4.63
N LEU A 186 4.89 -21.43 5.16
CA LEU A 186 5.00 -22.82 4.76
C LEU A 186 3.75 -23.66 5.11
N ALA A 187 2.90 -23.20 6.02
CA ALA A 187 1.61 -23.81 6.31
C ALA A 187 0.52 -23.47 5.26
N VAL A 188 0.74 -22.49 4.39
CA VAL A 188 -0.14 -22.19 3.26
C VAL A 188 0.00 -23.31 2.22
N PRO A 189 -1.10 -23.80 1.60
CA PRO A 189 -1.02 -24.83 0.54
C PRO A 189 -0.06 -24.43 -0.59
N ARG A 190 0.63 -25.41 -1.16
CA ARG A 190 1.44 -25.19 -2.35
C ARG A 190 0.53 -24.82 -3.52
N VAL A 191 0.84 -23.75 -4.19
CA VAL A 191 0.22 -23.36 -5.46
C VAL A 191 1.16 -23.85 -6.56
N ALA A 192 0.62 -24.65 -7.47
CA ALA A 192 1.39 -25.17 -8.59
C ALA A 192 1.88 -24.00 -9.48
N PRO A 193 3.13 -24.07 -9.97
CA PRO A 193 3.60 -23.16 -11.01
C PRO A 193 2.71 -23.24 -12.25
N ILE A 194 2.50 -22.13 -12.91
CA ILE A 194 1.76 -22.09 -14.15
C ILE A 194 2.67 -22.63 -15.27
N PRO A 195 2.25 -23.66 -16.02
CA PRO A 195 3.05 -24.22 -17.12
C PRO A 195 3.42 -23.14 -18.14
N LYS A 196 4.61 -23.26 -18.73
CA LYS A 196 5.04 -22.41 -19.83
C LYS A 196 4.06 -22.60 -20.99
N SER A 197 3.32 -21.58 -21.38
CA SER A 197 2.69 -21.55 -22.70
C SER A 197 3.80 -21.18 -23.69
N ASP A 198 4.12 -22.08 -24.61
CA ASP A 198 5.24 -21.90 -25.54
C ASP A 198 5.02 -20.75 -26.53
N ASP A 199 3.80 -20.25 -26.70
CA ASP A 199 3.43 -19.28 -27.73
C ASP A 199 2.99 -17.90 -27.19
N GLY A 200 3.15 -17.60 -25.89
CA GLY A 200 2.71 -16.34 -25.31
C GLY A 200 3.82 -15.30 -25.13
N PRO A 201 3.54 -13.99 -25.29
CA PRO A 201 4.52 -12.93 -25.05
C PRO A 201 4.98 -12.94 -23.58
N VAL A 202 6.28 -12.83 -23.34
CA VAL A 202 6.91 -12.93 -22.02
C VAL A 202 6.40 -11.85 -21.04
N TRP A 203 6.01 -10.68 -21.55
CA TRP A 203 5.57 -9.53 -20.76
C TRP A 203 4.12 -9.14 -21.09
N VAL A 204 3.17 -10.05 -20.79
CA VAL A 204 1.75 -9.87 -21.12
C VAL A 204 1.16 -8.65 -20.42
N ALA A 205 1.45 -8.47 -19.15
CA ALA A 205 0.89 -7.36 -18.35
C ALA A 205 1.31 -5.98 -18.85
N LEU A 206 2.56 -5.83 -19.36
CA LEU A 206 3.06 -4.57 -19.90
C LEU A 206 2.52 -4.25 -21.31
N ARG A 207 1.89 -5.22 -21.98
CA ARG A 207 1.28 -5.04 -23.31
C ARG A 207 -0.24 -4.85 -23.22
N ASP A 208 -0.82 -5.13 -22.05
CA ASP A 208 -2.26 -4.95 -21.82
C ASP A 208 -2.58 -3.47 -21.55
N ARG A 209 -2.87 -2.74 -22.63
CA ARG A 209 -3.20 -1.31 -22.57
C ARG A 209 -4.43 -1.02 -21.67
N GLY A 210 -5.39 -1.95 -21.64
CA GLY A 210 -6.59 -1.82 -20.80
C GLY A 210 -6.23 -1.84 -19.32
N TYR A 211 -5.43 -2.83 -18.92
CA TYR A 211 -4.97 -2.96 -17.53
C TYR A 211 -4.05 -1.81 -17.13
N LEU A 212 -3.12 -1.42 -18.01
CA LEU A 212 -2.22 -0.28 -17.75
C LEU A 212 -3.00 1.03 -17.55
N ALA A 213 -4.05 1.28 -18.32
CA ALA A 213 -4.88 2.46 -18.14
C ALA A 213 -5.63 2.45 -16.79
N VAL A 214 -6.18 1.30 -16.38
CA VAL A 214 -6.82 1.16 -15.05
C VAL A 214 -5.78 1.32 -13.93
N ALA A 215 -4.59 0.75 -14.09
CA ALA A 215 -3.49 0.90 -13.13
C ALA A 215 -3.01 2.36 -13.01
N ALA A 216 -2.97 3.11 -14.12
CA ALA A 216 -2.64 4.53 -14.12
C ALA A 216 -3.70 5.37 -13.38
N LEU A 217 -4.99 5.10 -13.61
CA LEU A 217 -6.07 5.73 -12.84
C LEU A 217 -5.95 5.40 -11.34
N ASN A 218 -5.63 4.15 -11.01
CA ASN A 218 -5.40 3.74 -9.64
C ASN A 218 -4.21 4.48 -9.00
N ALA A 219 -3.11 4.70 -9.73
CA ALA A 219 -1.97 5.48 -9.25
C ALA A 219 -2.39 6.92 -8.94
N GLY A 220 -3.08 7.59 -9.87
CA GLY A 220 -3.55 8.97 -9.66
C GLY A 220 -4.54 9.10 -8.51
N MET A 221 -5.45 8.12 -8.34
CA MET A 221 -6.39 8.10 -7.22
C MET A 221 -5.67 7.88 -5.89
N SER A 222 -4.64 7.03 -5.84
CA SER A 222 -3.96 6.63 -4.60
C SER A 222 -3.13 7.73 -3.94
N ILE A 223 -2.95 8.89 -4.60
CA ILE A 223 -2.31 10.08 -4.00
C ILE A 223 -3.04 10.51 -2.70
N HIS A 224 -4.35 10.24 -2.60
CA HIS A 224 -5.13 10.61 -1.42
C HIS A 224 -4.62 9.99 -0.11
N TYR A 225 -3.91 8.86 -0.16
CA TYR A 225 -3.34 8.24 1.05
C TYR A 225 -2.32 9.12 1.77
N ALA A 226 -1.61 9.97 1.03
CA ALA A 226 -0.63 10.88 1.61
C ALA A 226 -1.22 12.22 2.12
N VAL A 227 -2.49 12.50 1.86
CA VAL A 227 -3.09 13.80 2.21
C VAL A 227 -3.07 14.03 3.72
N LEU A 228 -3.50 13.04 4.50
CA LEU A 228 -3.55 13.15 5.97
C LEU A 228 -2.16 13.16 6.62
N ASP A 229 -1.17 12.51 6.00
CA ASP A 229 0.16 12.37 6.58
C ASP A 229 1.11 13.50 6.15
N VAL A 230 0.88 14.12 5.00
CA VAL A 230 1.79 15.13 4.42
C VAL A 230 1.15 16.51 4.34
N ALA A 231 0.00 16.64 3.68
CA ALA A 231 -0.58 17.96 3.44
C ALA A 231 -1.30 18.53 4.66
N ILE A 232 -2.09 17.73 5.35
CA ILE A 232 -2.92 18.19 6.47
C ILE A 232 -2.10 18.73 7.65
N PRO A 233 -1.00 18.09 8.12
CA PRO A 233 -0.23 18.65 9.21
C PRO A 233 0.28 20.06 8.93
N LEU A 234 0.80 20.30 7.74
CA LEU A 234 1.30 21.63 7.35
C LEU A 234 0.13 22.61 7.12
N TRP A 235 -0.95 22.15 6.49
CA TRP A 235 -2.13 22.98 6.27
C TRP A 235 -2.76 23.46 7.57
N VAL A 236 -2.87 22.59 8.58
CA VAL A 236 -3.43 22.93 9.89
C VAL A 236 -2.58 24.00 10.59
N VAL A 237 -1.26 23.84 10.57
CA VAL A 237 -0.34 24.75 11.29
C VAL A 237 -0.22 26.10 10.58
N ASP A 238 -0.14 26.11 9.24
CA ASP A 238 0.21 27.30 8.49
C ASP A 238 -0.99 28.11 7.98
N HIS A 239 -2.17 27.47 7.86
CA HIS A 239 -3.32 28.06 7.14
C HIS A 239 -4.64 27.97 7.90
N THR A 240 -4.69 27.47 9.13
CA THR A 240 -5.96 27.39 9.89
C THR A 240 -5.79 27.81 11.34
N ASP A 241 -6.88 28.20 11.98
CA ASP A 241 -6.91 28.49 13.42
C ASP A 241 -7.04 27.20 14.28
N ALA A 242 -7.01 26.02 13.67
CA ALA A 242 -7.14 24.76 14.40
C ALA A 242 -5.87 24.45 15.21
N PRO A 243 -6.00 24.03 16.47
CA PRO A 243 -4.85 23.65 17.28
C PRO A 243 -4.16 22.41 16.73
N SER A 244 -2.86 22.26 16.96
CA SER A 244 -2.04 21.14 16.45
C SER A 244 -2.53 19.75 16.88
N TRP A 245 -3.23 19.62 18.03
CA TRP A 245 -3.82 18.34 18.45
C TRP A 245 -4.90 17.84 17.47
N THR A 246 -5.47 18.73 16.64
CA THR A 246 -6.42 18.36 15.59
C THR A 246 -5.81 17.35 14.63
N ILE A 247 -4.52 17.43 14.32
CA ILE A 247 -3.82 16.48 13.46
C ILE A 247 -3.96 15.04 14.01
N ALA A 248 -3.71 14.88 15.32
CA ALA A 248 -3.87 13.58 15.98
C ALA A 248 -5.33 13.10 15.94
N LEU A 249 -6.30 13.98 16.14
CA LEU A 249 -7.72 13.65 16.01
C LEU A 249 -8.06 13.10 14.64
N LEU A 250 -7.58 13.74 13.55
CA LEU A 250 -7.86 13.31 12.18
C LEU A 250 -7.27 11.93 11.89
N LEU A 251 -6.05 11.64 12.37
CA LEU A 251 -5.43 10.33 12.24
C LEU A 251 -6.18 9.26 13.05
N VAL A 252 -6.70 9.60 14.23
CA VAL A 252 -7.55 8.70 15.02
C VAL A 252 -8.86 8.40 14.27
N ILE A 253 -9.52 9.42 13.72
CA ILE A 253 -10.74 9.23 12.90
C ILE A 253 -10.43 8.26 11.74
N ASN A 254 -9.38 8.51 10.97
CA ASN A 254 -8.98 7.63 9.88
C ASN A 254 -8.77 6.19 10.37
N THR A 255 -7.91 5.99 11.37
CA THR A 255 -7.56 4.66 11.85
C THR A 255 -8.76 3.89 12.39
N VAL A 256 -9.61 4.53 13.18
CA VAL A 256 -10.80 3.90 13.77
C VAL A 256 -11.80 3.51 12.67
N VAL A 257 -12.11 4.43 11.77
CA VAL A 257 -13.10 4.18 10.71
C VAL A 257 -12.59 3.11 9.74
N VAL A 258 -11.31 3.16 9.32
CA VAL A 258 -10.73 2.11 8.48
C VAL A 258 -10.77 0.76 9.18
N SER A 259 -10.37 0.69 10.45
CA SER A 259 -10.33 -0.58 11.20
C SER A 259 -11.71 -1.21 11.35
N LEU A 260 -12.74 -0.41 11.56
CA LEU A 260 -14.11 -0.90 11.78
C LEU A 260 -14.85 -1.20 10.46
N PHE A 261 -14.62 -0.43 9.41
CA PHE A 261 -15.46 -0.46 8.21
C PHE A 261 -14.77 -1.02 6.97
N GLN A 262 -13.44 -1.26 6.96
CA GLN A 262 -12.72 -1.76 5.78
C GLN A 262 -13.32 -3.05 5.20
N VAL A 263 -13.62 -4.04 6.05
CA VAL A 263 -14.21 -5.31 5.60
C VAL A 263 -15.68 -5.10 5.17
N ARG A 264 -16.40 -4.19 5.83
CA ARG A 264 -17.81 -3.93 5.51
C ARG A 264 -17.97 -3.18 4.19
N SER A 265 -17.07 -2.24 3.89
CA SER A 265 -17.08 -1.45 2.65
C SER A 265 -16.82 -2.28 1.39
N SER A 266 -16.20 -3.45 1.53
CA SER A 266 -15.96 -4.36 0.41
C SER A 266 -17.21 -5.20 0.02
N ARG A 267 -18.26 -5.21 0.88
CA ARG A 267 -19.49 -5.94 0.58
C ARG A 267 -20.24 -5.27 -0.57
N GLY A 268 -20.64 -6.06 -1.55
CA GLY A 268 -21.34 -5.57 -2.76
C GLY A 268 -20.42 -5.10 -3.90
N ILE A 269 -19.09 -5.23 -3.71
CA ILE A 269 -18.11 -5.02 -4.78
C ILE A 269 -17.61 -6.40 -5.21
N SER A 270 -18.26 -6.98 -6.23
CA SER A 270 -18.06 -8.38 -6.65
C SER A 270 -17.63 -8.51 -8.10
N ASP A 271 -17.72 -7.46 -8.90
CA ASP A 271 -17.43 -7.44 -10.33
C ASP A 271 -16.77 -6.10 -10.74
N PRO A 272 -16.09 -6.04 -11.91
CA PRO A 272 -15.40 -4.82 -12.37
C PRO A 272 -16.31 -3.60 -12.50
N ALA A 273 -17.60 -3.78 -12.82
CA ALA A 273 -18.52 -2.67 -12.97
C ALA A 273 -18.92 -2.06 -11.62
N SER A 274 -19.14 -2.89 -10.60
CA SER A 274 -19.38 -2.42 -9.22
C SER A 274 -18.13 -1.74 -8.64
N ALA A 275 -16.93 -2.27 -8.92
CA ALA A 275 -15.67 -1.66 -8.51
C ALA A 275 -15.44 -0.29 -9.18
N ALA A 276 -15.75 -0.16 -10.46
CA ALA A 276 -15.67 1.11 -11.18
C ALA A 276 -16.65 2.16 -10.61
N ARG A 277 -17.88 1.74 -10.26
CA ARG A 277 -18.85 2.63 -9.60
C ARG A 277 -18.37 3.05 -8.21
N ALA A 278 -17.81 2.13 -7.43
CA ALA A 278 -17.23 2.45 -6.13
C ALA A 278 -16.08 3.46 -6.26
N SER A 279 -15.19 3.27 -7.23
CA SER A 279 -14.10 4.22 -7.52
C SER A 279 -14.61 5.61 -7.95
N ARG A 280 -15.74 5.66 -8.71
CA ARG A 280 -16.37 6.92 -9.05
C ARG A 280 -16.91 7.66 -7.83
N ILE A 281 -17.63 6.96 -6.95
CA ILE A 281 -18.15 7.54 -5.70
C ILE A 281 -16.99 7.97 -4.80
N ALA A 282 -15.92 7.16 -4.73
CA ALA A 282 -14.72 7.51 -3.98
C ALA A 282 -14.11 8.84 -4.47
N GLY A 283 -13.96 9.01 -5.78
CA GLY A 283 -13.43 10.26 -6.35
C GLY A 283 -14.27 11.49 -6.00
N LEU A 284 -15.61 11.36 -5.99
CA LEU A 284 -16.51 12.45 -5.60
C LEU A 284 -16.43 12.76 -4.08
N LEU A 285 -16.31 11.73 -3.24
CA LEU A 285 -16.11 11.91 -1.79
C LEU A 285 -14.76 12.55 -1.49
N LEU A 286 -13.70 12.14 -2.20
CA LEU A 286 -12.38 12.76 -2.06
C LEU A 286 -12.42 14.23 -2.51
N MET A 287 -13.12 14.56 -3.60
CA MET A 287 -13.33 15.97 -3.98
C MET A 287 -14.03 16.74 -2.88
N ALA A 288 -15.13 16.22 -2.33
CA ALA A 288 -15.86 16.89 -1.24
C ALA A 288 -14.95 17.09 0.00
N SER A 289 -14.12 16.11 0.32
CA SER A 289 -13.15 16.21 1.41
C SER A 289 -12.12 17.32 1.16
N MET A 290 -11.56 17.44 -0.07
CA MET A 290 -10.62 18.50 -0.42
C MET A 290 -11.25 19.89 -0.29
N VAL A 291 -12.51 20.04 -0.68
CA VAL A 291 -13.26 21.30 -0.50
C VAL A 291 -13.42 21.63 0.99
N LEU A 292 -13.73 20.66 1.84
CA LEU A 292 -13.85 20.84 3.29
C LEU A 292 -12.51 21.25 3.92
N PHE A 293 -11.41 20.62 3.52
CA PHE A 293 -10.06 20.99 4.00
C PHE A 293 -9.69 22.41 3.56
N ALA A 294 -9.97 22.78 2.32
CA ALA A 294 -9.77 24.13 1.82
C ALA A 294 -10.57 25.16 2.65
N SER A 295 -11.85 24.88 2.93
CA SER A 295 -12.74 25.78 3.65
C SER A 295 -12.36 25.98 5.13
N ALA A 296 -11.56 25.09 5.69
CA ALA A 296 -11.10 25.18 7.07
C ALA A 296 -10.18 26.41 7.32
N SER A 297 -9.58 26.97 6.27
CA SER A 297 -8.72 28.16 6.36
C SER A 297 -9.49 29.47 6.54
N SER A 298 -10.81 29.50 6.27
CA SER A 298 -11.62 30.71 6.33
C SER A 298 -12.48 30.84 7.59
N GLY A 299 -12.41 29.86 8.51
CA GLY A 299 -13.24 29.82 9.71
C GLY A 299 -12.41 30.00 11.00
N GLY A 300 -13.02 30.55 12.07
CA GLY A 300 -12.37 30.53 13.38
C GLY A 300 -12.19 29.11 13.93
N LEU A 301 -11.48 28.97 15.05
CA LEU A 301 -11.06 27.72 15.68
C LEU A 301 -12.11 26.57 15.61
N LYS A 302 -13.33 26.83 16.06
CA LYS A 302 -14.38 25.80 16.13
C LYS A 302 -14.79 25.34 14.73
N THR A 303 -14.93 26.27 13.78
CA THR A 303 -15.29 25.97 12.39
C THR A 303 -14.17 25.20 11.69
N ALA A 304 -12.92 25.62 11.88
CA ALA A 304 -11.75 24.92 11.33
C ALA A 304 -11.68 23.47 11.80
N VAL A 305 -11.76 23.24 13.13
CA VAL A 305 -11.75 21.87 13.70
C VAL A 305 -12.91 21.03 13.15
N ALA A 306 -14.12 21.59 13.09
CA ALA A 306 -15.29 20.87 12.59
C ALA A 306 -15.15 20.50 11.10
N LEU A 307 -14.71 21.43 10.24
CA LEU A 307 -14.52 21.20 8.82
C LEU A 307 -13.41 20.18 8.55
N LEU A 308 -12.30 20.25 9.29
CA LEU A 308 -11.22 19.27 9.20
C LEU A 308 -11.68 17.87 9.62
N ALA A 309 -12.43 17.74 10.73
CA ALA A 309 -12.94 16.47 11.21
C ALA A 309 -13.97 15.85 10.25
N ILE A 310 -14.91 16.64 9.73
CA ILE A 310 -15.87 16.18 8.72
C ILE A 310 -15.12 15.82 7.42
N GLY A 311 -14.16 16.65 7.00
CA GLY A 311 -13.32 16.40 5.82
C GLY A 311 -12.57 15.07 5.93
N ALA A 312 -11.93 14.79 7.07
CA ALA A 312 -11.25 13.54 7.32
C ALA A 312 -12.21 12.33 7.31
N PHE A 313 -13.39 12.48 7.91
CA PHE A 313 -14.41 11.42 7.88
C PHE A 313 -14.86 11.13 6.44
N VAL A 314 -15.16 12.15 5.64
CA VAL A 314 -15.55 12.02 4.22
C VAL A 314 -14.40 11.41 3.40
N GLN A 315 -13.14 11.82 3.66
CA GLN A 315 -11.97 11.24 3.01
C GLN A 315 -11.87 9.74 3.28
N VAL A 316 -12.05 9.33 4.53
CA VAL A 316 -11.99 7.91 4.91
C VAL A 316 -13.07 7.09 4.20
N LEU A 317 -14.27 7.62 4.05
CA LEU A 317 -15.31 6.93 3.27
C LEU A 317 -14.91 6.76 1.81
N GLY A 318 -14.31 7.79 1.20
CA GLY A 318 -13.74 7.72 -0.13
C GLY A 318 -12.61 6.69 -0.22
N GLU A 319 -11.70 6.67 0.74
CA GLU A 319 -10.60 5.71 0.86
C GLU A 319 -11.10 4.26 0.93
N LEU A 320 -12.11 3.99 1.76
CA LEU A 320 -12.70 2.66 1.92
C LEU A 320 -13.28 2.11 0.61
N LEU A 321 -14.00 2.95 -0.12
CA LEU A 321 -14.58 2.57 -1.42
C LEU A 321 -13.50 2.40 -2.49
N GLN A 322 -12.53 3.33 -2.55
CA GLN A 322 -11.41 3.24 -3.50
C GLN A 322 -10.59 1.98 -3.26
N SER A 323 -10.21 1.70 -2.02
CA SER A 323 -9.40 0.52 -1.71
C SER A 323 -10.11 -0.78 -2.03
N SER A 324 -11.42 -0.86 -1.77
CA SER A 324 -12.23 -2.04 -2.08
C SER A 324 -12.37 -2.25 -3.59
N GLY A 325 -12.62 -1.17 -4.36
CA GLY A 325 -12.64 -1.21 -5.82
C GLY A 325 -11.27 -1.58 -6.40
N SER A 326 -10.20 -0.97 -5.89
CA SER A 326 -8.82 -1.23 -6.28
C SER A 326 -8.44 -2.70 -6.05
N PHE A 327 -8.82 -3.30 -4.92
CA PHE A 327 -8.54 -4.70 -4.63
C PHE A 327 -9.19 -5.64 -5.67
N LEU A 328 -10.43 -5.38 -6.07
CA LEU A 328 -11.10 -6.17 -7.08
C LEU A 328 -10.47 -5.98 -8.47
N LEU A 329 -10.32 -4.74 -8.91
CA LEU A 329 -9.80 -4.45 -10.26
C LEU A 329 -8.39 -5.01 -10.48
N GLY A 330 -7.53 -4.95 -9.46
CA GLY A 330 -6.18 -5.49 -9.52
C GLY A 330 -6.14 -7.01 -9.77
N TYR A 331 -7.16 -7.76 -9.32
CA TYR A 331 -7.22 -9.21 -9.49
C TYR A 331 -8.11 -9.63 -10.67
N ASP A 332 -9.32 -9.11 -10.75
CA ASP A 332 -10.30 -9.57 -11.74
C ASP A 332 -9.97 -9.14 -13.16
N LEU A 333 -9.23 -8.04 -13.27
CA LEU A 333 -8.64 -7.65 -14.55
C LEU A 333 -7.32 -8.37 -14.87
N ALA A 334 -6.77 -9.25 -14.07
CA ALA A 334 -5.59 -10.05 -14.32
C ALA A 334 -5.96 -11.46 -14.78
N PRO A 335 -5.42 -11.99 -15.90
CA PRO A 335 -5.67 -13.37 -16.30
C PRO A 335 -5.00 -14.33 -15.31
N ASP A 336 -5.62 -15.51 -15.09
CA ASP A 336 -5.15 -16.46 -14.07
C ASP A 336 -3.72 -16.97 -14.33
N HIS A 337 -3.30 -17.05 -15.59
CA HIS A 337 -1.97 -17.52 -15.98
C HIS A 337 -0.84 -16.49 -15.79
N ALA A 338 -1.15 -15.23 -15.46
CA ALA A 338 -0.16 -14.17 -15.33
C ALA A 338 -0.42 -13.25 -14.11
N GLN A 339 -1.10 -13.75 -13.09
CA GLN A 339 -1.48 -12.97 -11.90
C GLN A 339 -0.29 -12.23 -11.26
N GLY A 340 0.89 -12.85 -11.19
CA GLY A 340 2.07 -12.26 -10.61
C GLY A 340 2.56 -11.04 -11.39
N GLN A 341 2.61 -11.09 -12.72
CA GLN A 341 2.98 -9.96 -13.56
C GLN A 341 2.00 -8.79 -13.39
N TYR A 342 0.70 -9.08 -13.42
CA TYR A 342 -0.35 -8.07 -13.27
C TYR A 342 -0.34 -7.45 -11.87
N GLN A 343 -0.13 -8.24 -10.82
CA GLN A 343 0.05 -7.72 -9.47
C GLN A 343 1.34 -6.89 -9.34
N GLY A 344 2.39 -7.23 -10.11
CA GLY A 344 3.59 -6.41 -10.24
C GLY A 344 3.29 -5.03 -10.81
N VAL A 345 2.55 -4.94 -11.91
CA VAL A 345 2.11 -3.66 -12.50
C VAL A 345 1.24 -2.88 -11.51
N TRP A 346 0.32 -3.57 -10.81
CA TRP A 346 -0.53 -2.93 -9.79
C TRP A 346 0.29 -2.37 -8.63
N GLY A 347 1.26 -3.12 -8.14
CA GLY A 347 2.20 -2.68 -7.10
C GLY A 347 3.05 -1.50 -7.54
N THR A 348 3.51 -1.50 -8.79
CA THR A 348 4.24 -0.39 -9.40
C THR A 348 3.39 0.88 -9.45
N SER A 349 2.10 0.78 -9.81
CA SER A 349 1.18 1.92 -9.81
C SER A 349 1.04 2.56 -8.42
N MET A 350 0.95 1.76 -7.37
CA MET A 350 0.94 2.23 -5.97
C MET A 350 2.26 2.90 -5.58
N SER A 351 3.38 2.34 -6.00
CA SER A 351 4.72 2.89 -5.71
C SER A 351 4.93 4.24 -6.39
N ILE A 352 4.48 4.41 -7.63
CA ILE A 352 4.51 5.69 -8.37
C ILE A 352 3.68 6.72 -7.61
N SER A 353 2.48 6.37 -7.16
CA SER A 353 1.64 7.25 -6.36
C SER A 353 2.35 7.72 -5.09
N THR A 354 2.91 6.79 -4.31
CA THR A 354 3.62 7.11 -3.06
C THR A 354 4.83 8.02 -3.30
N MET A 355 5.53 7.85 -4.42
CA MET A 355 6.69 8.66 -4.78
C MET A 355 6.29 10.06 -5.24
N LEU A 356 5.20 10.20 -6.01
CA LEU A 356 4.75 11.48 -6.53
C LEU A 356 3.91 12.29 -5.54
N ALA A 357 3.25 11.63 -4.59
CA ALA A 357 2.32 12.27 -3.69
C ALA A 357 2.90 13.46 -2.91
N PRO A 358 4.09 13.40 -2.29
CA PRO A 358 4.65 14.55 -1.58
C PRO A 358 4.85 15.77 -2.49
N THR A 359 5.32 15.54 -3.72
CA THR A 359 5.53 16.62 -4.71
C THR A 359 4.21 17.23 -5.15
N VAL A 360 3.20 16.41 -5.48
CA VAL A 360 1.87 16.88 -5.86
C VAL A 360 1.23 17.67 -4.74
N LEU A 361 1.34 17.20 -3.50
CA LEU A 361 0.77 17.86 -2.33
C LEU A 361 1.52 19.15 -1.97
N ALA A 362 2.83 19.19 -2.15
CA ALA A 362 3.61 20.41 -1.96
C ALA A 362 3.27 21.48 -3.01
N LEU A 363 3.11 21.09 -4.27
CA LEU A 363 2.81 22.03 -5.36
C LEU A 363 1.36 22.51 -5.34
N LEU A 364 0.39 21.64 -5.08
CA LEU A 364 -1.02 21.98 -5.15
C LEU A 364 -1.54 22.57 -3.82
N PRO A 365 -1.94 21.79 -2.80
CA PRO A 365 -2.54 22.36 -1.61
C PRO A 365 -1.61 23.30 -0.82
N LEU A 366 -0.34 23.00 -0.73
CA LEU A 366 0.60 23.82 0.05
C LEU A 366 1.16 24.99 -0.76
N GLY A 367 1.36 24.83 -2.08
CA GLY A 367 1.91 25.89 -2.93
C GLY A 367 0.85 26.86 -3.46
N LEU A 368 -0.34 26.39 -3.82
CA LEU A 368 -1.42 27.18 -4.38
C LEU A 368 -2.56 27.46 -3.38
N GLY A 369 -2.43 27.00 -2.14
CA GLY A 369 -3.43 27.21 -1.09
C GLY A 369 -4.80 26.61 -1.44
N VAL A 370 -5.87 27.35 -1.18
CA VAL A 370 -7.25 26.94 -1.43
C VAL A 370 -7.47 26.48 -2.88
N LEU A 371 -6.89 27.18 -3.85
CA LEU A 371 -6.99 26.79 -5.26
C LEU A 371 -6.36 25.41 -5.51
N GLY A 372 -5.22 25.13 -4.88
CA GLY A 372 -4.54 23.83 -4.98
C GLY A 372 -5.38 22.67 -4.44
N TRP A 373 -6.11 22.89 -3.35
CA TRP A 373 -7.09 21.92 -2.82
C TRP A 373 -8.21 21.65 -3.82
N TRP A 374 -8.75 22.67 -4.47
CA TRP A 374 -9.81 22.50 -5.47
C TRP A 374 -9.31 21.76 -6.71
N ILE A 375 -8.10 22.08 -7.19
CA ILE A 375 -7.48 21.36 -8.31
C ILE A 375 -7.29 19.89 -7.95
N LEU A 376 -6.79 19.59 -6.75
CA LEU A 376 -6.60 18.21 -6.28
C LEU A 376 -7.95 17.48 -6.14
N GLY A 377 -8.99 18.15 -5.65
CA GLY A 377 -10.34 17.62 -5.59
C GLY A 377 -10.91 17.30 -6.98
N ALA A 378 -10.78 18.23 -7.92
CA ALA A 378 -11.20 18.05 -9.31
C ALA A 378 -10.45 16.89 -9.99
N TRP A 379 -9.15 16.73 -9.69
CA TRP A 379 -8.34 15.60 -10.13
C TRP A 379 -8.93 14.26 -9.66
N PHE A 380 -9.28 14.12 -8.36
CA PHE A 380 -9.88 12.90 -7.85
C PHE A 380 -11.26 12.62 -8.46
N ALA A 381 -12.10 13.65 -8.63
CA ALA A 381 -13.40 13.51 -9.26
C ALA A 381 -13.27 13.06 -10.72
N LEU A 382 -12.38 13.69 -11.48
CA LEU A 382 -12.12 13.35 -12.89
C LEU A 382 -11.66 11.88 -13.01
N ILE A 383 -10.67 11.47 -12.23
CA ILE A 383 -10.20 10.09 -12.23
C ILE A 383 -11.32 9.12 -11.84
N GLY A 384 -12.09 9.45 -10.81
CA GLY A 384 -13.24 8.66 -10.38
C GLY A 384 -14.26 8.45 -11.51
N VAL A 385 -14.60 9.51 -12.26
CA VAL A 385 -15.50 9.42 -13.41
C VAL A 385 -14.89 8.58 -14.54
N LEU A 386 -13.59 8.73 -14.81
CA LEU A 386 -12.88 7.97 -15.86
C LEU A 386 -12.78 6.48 -15.56
N PHE A 387 -12.84 6.05 -14.29
CA PHE A 387 -12.84 4.61 -13.98
C PHE A 387 -13.95 3.85 -14.71
N VAL A 388 -15.15 4.42 -14.82
CA VAL A 388 -16.29 3.71 -15.41
C VAL A 388 -16.06 3.38 -16.90
N PRO A 389 -15.76 4.33 -17.81
CA PRO A 389 -15.53 4.02 -19.21
C PRO A 389 -14.23 3.21 -19.41
N VAL A 390 -13.17 3.48 -18.66
CA VAL A 390 -11.88 2.80 -18.83
C VAL A 390 -11.96 1.34 -18.38
N VAL A 391 -12.63 1.03 -17.27
CA VAL A 391 -12.84 -0.36 -16.83
C VAL A 391 -13.74 -1.12 -17.80
N ARG A 392 -14.80 -0.49 -18.32
CA ARG A 392 -15.65 -1.11 -19.38
C ARG A 392 -14.83 -1.43 -20.61
N TRP A 393 -14.01 -0.50 -21.07
CA TRP A 393 -13.13 -0.70 -22.22
C TRP A 393 -12.10 -1.81 -21.98
N ALA A 394 -11.47 -1.86 -20.79
CA ALA A 394 -10.54 -2.91 -20.43
C ALA A 394 -11.20 -4.29 -20.35
N ALA A 395 -12.40 -4.38 -19.78
CA ALA A 395 -13.15 -5.62 -19.67
C ALA A 395 -13.63 -6.15 -21.04
N ALA A 396 -14.05 -5.28 -21.95
CA ALA A 396 -14.52 -5.66 -23.28
C ALA A 396 -13.43 -6.25 -24.19
N ARG A 397 -12.16 -6.00 -23.89
CA ARG A 397 -11.01 -6.54 -24.64
C ARG A 397 -10.53 -7.90 -24.16
N ARG A 398 -11.16 -8.47 -23.14
CA ARG A 398 -10.82 -9.80 -22.65
C ARG A 398 -11.53 -10.85 -23.49
N PRO A 399 -10.82 -11.93 -23.88
CA PRO A 399 -11.49 -13.10 -24.40
C PRO A 399 -12.50 -13.56 -23.35
N SER A 400 -13.75 -13.73 -23.74
CA SER A 400 -14.77 -14.36 -22.90
C SER A 400 -14.20 -15.68 -22.38
N ALA A 401 -14.24 -15.91 -21.05
CA ALA A 401 -13.89 -17.19 -20.50
C ALA A 401 -14.72 -18.24 -21.25
N VAL A 402 -14.06 -19.13 -21.98
CA VAL A 402 -14.73 -20.28 -22.62
C VAL A 402 -15.36 -21.06 -21.46
N PRO A 403 -16.67 -21.29 -21.45
CA PRO A 403 -17.28 -22.15 -20.45
C PRO A 403 -16.55 -23.49 -20.49
N VAL A 404 -15.92 -23.89 -19.40
CA VAL A 404 -15.45 -25.25 -19.25
C VAL A 404 -16.71 -26.11 -19.26
N THR A 405 -17.02 -26.69 -20.41
CA THR A 405 -18.05 -27.74 -20.51
C THR A 405 -17.61 -28.87 -19.59
N ALA A 406 -18.48 -29.18 -18.64
CA ALA A 406 -18.34 -30.21 -17.62
C ALA A 406 -18.14 -31.59 -18.22
#